data_e284a034c52dcb39a804c7ccce9aeed2
#
_entry.id   e284a034c52dcb39a804c7ccce9aeed2
#
_cell.length_a   1.000
_cell.length_b   1.000
_cell.length_c   1.000
_cell.angle_alpha   90.00
_cell.angle_beta   90.00
_cell.angle_gamma   90.00
#
_symmetry.space_group_name_H-M   'P 1'
#
loop_
_entity.id
_entity.type
_entity.pdbx_description
1 polymer ?
#
loop_
_entity_poly.entity_id
_entity_poly.type
_entity_poly.pdbx_seq_one_letter_code
_entity_poly.pdbx_strand_id
1 'polypeptide(L)'
;MKLPFFLASKFVAAETLEATLPVAADLRSQGLRTTLDLLGEYISDPTLATAAKNSYIQLVRNLQEADGAIDNNISIKLSMLGQKIDESFCLDNVHELLRVAKETGTFVRLDMEGTDVTESTISILEKVYPEYPENVGIVLQAYLKRTAEDIERVCALG
;
A
#
# COMPACT_ATOMS: atom_id res chain seq x y z
N MET A 1 -23.77 8.25 4.95
CA MET A 1 -24.38 8.70 3.67
C MET A 1 -23.27 8.61 2.61
N LYS A 2 -23.39 7.72 1.63
CA LYS A 2 -22.38 7.64 0.54
C LYS A 2 -22.58 8.84 -0.40
N LEU A 3 -21.53 9.63 -0.61
CA LEU A 3 -21.53 10.67 -1.64
C LEU A 3 -21.70 10.01 -3.02
N PRO A 4 -22.53 10.57 -3.91
CA PRO A 4 -22.62 10.08 -5.28
C PRO A 4 -21.25 10.12 -5.98
N PHE A 5 -20.88 9.06 -6.70
CA PHE A 5 -19.56 8.94 -7.34
C PHE A 5 -19.18 10.13 -8.22
N PHE A 6 -20.14 10.76 -8.91
CA PHE A 6 -19.86 11.94 -9.75
C PHE A 6 -19.22 13.13 -8.99
N LEU A 7 -19.41 13.22 -7.66
CA LEU A 7 -18.73 14.22 -6.82
C LEU A 7 -17.31 13.78 -6.43
N ALA A 8 -17.09 12.48 -6.29
CA ALA A 8 -15.81 11.89 -5.94
C ALA A 8 -14.91 11.64 -7.17
N SER A 9 -15.48 11.53 -8.37
CA SER A 9 -14.78 11.15 -9.61
C SER A 9 -13.62 12.06 -10.04
N LYS A 10 -13.49 13.25 -9.44
CA LYS A 10 -12.34 14.14 -9.62
C LYS A 10 -11.12 13.73 -8.77
N PHE A 11 -11.32 12.89 -7.75
CA PHE A 11 -10.32 12.52 -6.76
C PHE A 11 -10.13 11.01 -6.63
N VAL A 12 -11.10 10.22 -7.08
CA VAL A 12 -11.11 8.75 -7.00
C VAL A 12 -11.25 8.20 -8.41
N ALA A 13 -10.33 7.33 -8.79
CA ALA A 13 -10.28 6.77 -10.15
C ALA A 13 -11.54 5.96 -10.48
N ALA A 14 -11.98 5.10 -9.55
CA ALA A 14 -13.19 4.30 -9.68
C ALA A 14 -13.67 3.77 -8.31
N GLU A 15 -14.87 3.17 -8.28
CA GLU A 15 -15.43 2.55 -7.07
C GLU A 15 -15.04 1.08 -6.91
N THR A 16 -14.52 0.43 -7.95
CA THR A 16 -14.10 -0.97 -7.92
C THR A 16 -12.73 -1.15 -8.55
N LEU A 17 -12.06 -2.23 -8.20
CA LEU A 17 -10.77 -2.60 -8.75
C LEU A 17 -10.84 -2.74 -10.27
N GLU A 18 -11.83 -3.47 -10.78
CA GLU A 18 -11.99 -3.74 -12.22
C GLU A 18 -12.17 -2.44 -13.02
N ALA A 19 -12.88 -1.45 -12.47
CA ALA A 19 -13.08 -0.16 -13.11
C ALA A 19 -11.85 0.76 -13.00
N THR A 20 -10.95 0.53 -12.03
CA THR A 20 -9.71 1.31 -11.84
C THR A 20 -8.64 0.93 -12.87
N LEU A 21 -8.52 -0.34 -13.24
CA LEU A 21 -7.47 -0.82 -14.14
C LEU A 21 -7.47 -0.13 -15.51
N PRO A 22 -8.61 0.04 -16.21
CA PRO A 22 -8.64 0.78 -17.47
C PRO A 22 -8.20 2.24 -17.34
N VAL A 23 -8.52 2.91 -16.22
CA VAL A 23 -8.11 4.30 -15.94
C VAL A 23 -6.58 4.37 -15.79
N ALA A 24 -5.98 3.45 -15.03
CA ALA A 24 -4.54 3.39 -14.86
C ALA A 24 -3.81 3.09 -16.18
N ALA A 25 -4.36 2.19 -17.02
CA ALA A 25 -3.82 1.88 -18.34
C ALA A 25 -3.89 3.10 -19.30
N ASP A 26 -4.98 3.84 -19.27
CA ASP A 26 -5.13 5.07 -20.06
C ASP A 26 -4.09 6.13 -19.65
N LEU A 27 -3.93 6.37 -18.35
CA LEU A 27 -2.89 7.27 -17.82
C LEU A 27 -1.48 6.83 -18.24
N ARG A 28 -1.20 5.53 -18.17
CA ARG A 28 0.08 4.98 -18.62
C ARG A 28 0.32 5.22 -20.11
N SER A 29 -0.71 5.07 -20.96
CA SER A 29 -0.61 5.33 -22.41
C SER A 29 -0.30 6.79 -22.72
N GLN A 30 -0.66 7.72 -21.81
CA GLN A 30 -0.34 9.15 -21.87
C GLN A 30 1.06 9.49 -21.31
N GLY A 31 1.86 8.48 -20.89
CA GLY A 31 3.19 8.66 -20.31
C GLY A 31 3.20 9.00 -18.83
N LEU A 32 2.05 8.93 -18.15
CA LEU A 32 1.96 9.15 -16.71
C LEU A 32 2.24 7.86 -15.94
N ARG A 33 2.94 7.99 -14.80
CA ARG A 33 3.20 6.87 -13.87
C ARG A 33 2.13 6.88 -12.77
N THR A 34 1.70 5.69 -12.37
CA THR A 34 0.65 5.54 -11.35
C THR A 34 1.09 4.62 -10.22
N THR A 35 0.56 4.88 -9.03
CA THR A 35 0.51 3.94 -7.92
C THR A 35 -0.93 3.80 -7.49
N LEU A 36 -1.37 2.57 -7.22
CA LEU A 36 -2.76 2.29 -6.85
C LEU A 36 -2.88 2.06 -5.34
N ASP A 37 -3.94 2.58 -4.76
CA ASP A 37 -4.27 2.43 -3.33
C ASP A 37 -5.77 2.15 -3.15
N LEU A 38 -6.12 1.40 -2.10
CA LEU A 38 -7.49 1.23 -1.65
C LEU A 38 -7.87 2.37 -0.71
N LEU A 39 -8.94 3.09 -1.05
CA LEU A 39 -9.45 4.16 -0.22
C LEU A 39 -10.06 3.61 1.07
N GLY A 40 -9.47 3.92 2.20
CA GLY A 40 -9.91 3.51 3.54
C GLY A 40 -8.83 3.77 4.58
N GLU A 41 -9.22 3.73 5.85
CA GLU A 41 -8.33 3.88 7.00
C GLU A 41 -8.94 3.23 8.24
N TYR A 42 -8.09 2.88 9.22
CA TYR A 42 -8.45 2.54 10.60
C TYR A 42 -9.46 1.39 10.75
N ILE A 43 -9.17 0.26 10.14
CA ILE A 43 -9.96 -0.96 10.34
C ILE A 43 -9.69 -1.52 11.75
N SER A 44 -10.74 -1.73 12.52
CA SER A 44 -10.70 -2.28 13.89
C SER A 44 -11.25 -3.72 13.99
N ASP A 45 -11.78 -4.27 12.90
CA ASP A 45 -12.29 -5.64 12.81
C ASP A 45 -11.27 -6.52 12.06
N PRO A 46 -10.74 -7.59 12.67
CA PRO A 46 -9.79 -8.49 12.03
C PRO A 46 -10.31 -9.12 10.73
N THR A 47 -11.61 -9.37 10.64
CA THR A 47 -12.24 -9.93 9.44
C THR A 47 -12.16 -8.93 8.27
N LEU A 48 -12.43 -7.66 8.54
CA LEU A 48 -12.33 -6.60 7.55
C LEU A 48 -10.87 -6.33 7.16
N ALA A 49 -9.93 -6.39 8.11
CA ALA A 49 -8.51 -6.25 7.82
C ALA A 49 -7.98 -7.39 6.92
N THR A 50 -8.41 -8.63 7.18
CA THR A 50 -8.13 -9.77 6.31
C THR A 50 -8.74 -9.59 4.92
N ALA A 51 -9.95 -9.07 4.83
CA ALA A 51 -10.59 -8.77 3.55
C ALA A 51 -9.84 -7.68 2.76
N ALA A 52 -9.37 -6.62 3.43
CA ALA A 52 -8.54 -5.58 2.83
C ALA A 52 -7.22 -6.15 2.29
N LYS A 53 -6.51 -6.97 3.08
CA LYS A 53 -5.31 -7.69 2.63
C LYS A 53 -5.59 -8.52 1.36
N ASN A 54 -6.69 -9.28 1.34
CA ASN A 54 -7.06 -10.09 0.17
C ASN A 54 -7.37 -9.23 -1.06
N SER A 55 -7.96 -8.04 -0.88
CA SER A 55 -8.18 -7.08 -1.96
C SER A 55 -6.87 -6.54 -2.53
N TYR A 56 -5.87 -6.24 -1.70
CA TYR A 56 -4.53 -5.86 -2.16
C TYR A 56 -3.84 -7.02 -2.89
N ILE A 57 -3.94 -8.25 -2.41
CA ILE A 57 -3.41 -9.44 -3.11
C ILE A 57 -4.06 -9.60 -4.49
N GLN A 58 -5.37 -9.40 -4.59
CA GLN A 58 -6.07 -9.45 -5.87
C GLN A 58 -5.60 -8.32 -6.81
N LEU A 59 -5.43 -7.10 -6.29
CA LEU A 59 -4.88 -5.97 -7.05
C LEU A 59 -3.50 -6.32 -7.63
N VAL A 60 -2.58 -6.84 -6.80
CA VAL A 60 -1.23 -7.24 -7.23
C VAL A 60 -1.28 -8.27 -8.37
N ARG A 61 -2.15 -9.27 -8.28
CA ARG A 61 -2.34 -10.26 -9.34
C ARG A 61 -2.88 -9.66 -10.64
N ASN A 62 -3.86 -8.76 -10.53
CA ASN A 62 -4.42 -8.08 -11.69
C ASN A 62 -3.40 -7.17 -12.38
N LEU A 63 -2.48 -6.54 -11.62
CA LEU A 63 -1.38 -5.74 -12.19
C LEU A 63 -0.41 -6.62 -12.98
N GLN A 64 -0.11 -7.82 -12.49
CA GLN A 64 0.71 -8.78 -13.23
C GLN A 64 0.03 -9.21 -14.55
N GLU A 65 -1.28 -9.47 -14.52
CA GLU A 65 -2.06 -9.86 -15.71
C GLU A 65 -2.13 -8.72 -16.75
N ALA A 66 -1.99 -7.46 -16.32
CA ALA A 66 -1.96 -6.31 -17.22
C ALA A 66 -0.68 -6.20 -18.07
N ASP A 67 0.31 -7.04 -17.86
CA ASP A 67 1.54 -7.23 -18.67
C ASP A 67 2.23 -5.91 -19.10
N GLY A 68 2.47 -5.02 -18.15
CA GLY A 68 3.13 -3.74 -18.37
C GLY A 68 2.23 -2.61 -18.89
N ALA A 69 0.95 -2.86 -19.15
CA ALA A 69 -0.01 -1.81 -19.49
C ALA A 69 -0.30 -0.86 -18.31
N ILE A 70 0.01 -1.27 -17.09
CA ILE A 70 -0.12 -0.48 -15.86
C ILE A 70 1.21 -0.59 -15.08
N ASP A 71 1.54 0.43 -14.29
CA ASP A 71 2.71 0.35 -13.40
C ASP A 71 2.49 -0.69 -12.30
N ASN A 72 3.45 -1.58 -12.13
CA ASN A 72 3.40 -2.65 -11.12
C ASN A 72 3.82 -2.11 -9.75
N ASN A 73 3.02 -1.23 -9.19
CA ASN A 73 3.31 -0.43 -8.01
C ASN A 73 2.02 -0.09 -7.26
N ILE A 74 1.96 -0.42 -5.98
CA ILE A 74 0.84 -0.11 -5.09
C ILE A 74 1.30 0.63 -3.85
N SER A 75 0.40 1.39 -3.22
CA SER A 75 0.57 1.95 -1.89
C SER A 75 -0.45 1.33 -0.95
N ILE A 76 -0.07 1.09 0.29
CA ILE A 76 -0.94 0.44 1.29
C ILE A 76 -0.90 1.19 2.62
N LYS A 77 -2.02 1.16 3.33
CA LYS A 77 -2.13 1.68 4.70
C LYS A 77 -2.14 0.55 5.70
N LEU A 78 -1.15 0.54 6.61
CA LEU A 78 -1.05 -0.52 7.61
C LEU A 78 -2.24 -0.54 8.57
N SER A 79 -2.88 0.61 8.79
CA SER A 79 -4.12 0.69 9.57
C SER A 79 -5.29 -0.09 8.94
N MET A 80 -5.27 -0.31 7.63
CA MET A 80 -6.22 -1.20 6.94
C MET A 80 -5.85 -2.69 7.10
N LEU A 81 -4.60 -3.01 7.40
CA LEU A 81 -4.11 -4.37 7.58
C LEU A 81 -4.05 -4.80 9.05
N GLY A 82 -4.64 -4.01 9.95
CA GLY A 82 -4.80 -4.37 11.35
C GLY A 82 -3.73 -3.81 12.29
N GLN A 83 -2.92 -2.83 11.89
CA GLN A 83 -1.85 -2.24 12.70
C GLN A 83 -2.32 -1.78 14.09
N LYS A 84 -3.56 -1.23 14.17
CA LYS A 84 -4.16 -0.78 15.43
C LYS A 84 -4.94 -1.87 16.16
N ILE A 85 -5.07 -3.06 15.60
CA ILE A 85 -5.68 -4.23 16.25
C ILE A 85 -4.59 -4.98 17.02
N ASP A 86 -3.55 -5.42 16.29
CA ASP A 86 -2.40 -6.14 16.82
C ASP A 86 -1.25 -6.06 15.80
N GLU A 87 -0.04 -5.71 16.27
CA GLU A 87 1.12 -5.54 15.38
C GLU A 87 1.56 -6.86 14.73
N SER A 88 1.47 -7.99 15.46
CA SER A 88 1.83 -9.29 14.91
C SER A 88 0.85 -9.71 13.82
N PHE A 89 -0.44 -9.53 14.05
CA PHE A 89 -1.47 -9.77 13.05
C PHE A 89 -1.27 -8.91 11.79
N CYS A 90 -0.93 -7.62 11.97
CA CYS A 90 -0.60 -6.75 10.85
C CYS A 90 0.64 -7.23 10.09
N LEU A 91 1.69 -7.60 10.81
CA LEU A 91 2.93 -8.12 10.23
C LEU A 91 2.68 -9.38 9.40
N ASP A 92 1.87 -10.32 9.88
CA ASP A 92 1.48 -11.52 9.15
C ASP A 92 0.74 -11.17 7.85
N ASN A 93 -0.20 -10.22 7.90
CA ASN A 93 -0.91 -9.73 6.71
C ASN A 93 0.04 -9.08 5.70
N VAL A 94 1.02 -8.32 6.16
CA VAL A 94 2.05 -7.69 5.31
C VAL A 94 2.95 -8.76 4.68
N HIS A 95 3.38 -9.76 5.42
CA HIS A 95 4.18 -10.88 4.89
C HIS A 95 3.43 -11.64 3.79
N GLU A 96 2.15 -11.94 3.99
CA GLU A 96 1.34 -12.61 2.96
C GLU A 96 1.24 -11.79 1.68
N LEU A 97 1.01 -10.48 1.79
CA LEU A 97 0.97 -9.57 0.65
C LEU A 97 2.32 -9.48 -0.06
N LEU A 98 3.41 -9.27 0.69
CA LEU A 98 4.77 -9.12 0.14
C LEU A 98 5.27 -10.40 -0.52
N ARG A 99 4.87 -11.58 -0.03
CA ARG A 99 5.17 -12.85 -0.72
C ARG A 99 4.58 -12.87 -2.13
N VAL A 100 3.32 -12.46 -2.29
CA VAL A 100 2.69 -12.37 -3.61
C VAL A 100 3.32 -11.27 -4.45
N ALA A 101 3.65 -10.12 -3.84
CA ALA A 101 4.33 -9.02 -4.52
C ALA A 101 5.70 -9.46 -5.06
N LYS A 102 6.45 -10.26 -4.31
CA LYS A 102 7.73 -10.83 -4.76
C LYS A 102 7.55 -11.80 -5.94
N GLU A 103 6.54 -12.64 -5.90
CA GLU A 103 6.21 -13.58 -7.01
C GLU A 103 5.85 -12.83 -8.31
N THR A 104 5.24 -11.66 -8.21
CA THR A 104 4.76 -10.85 -9.34
C THR A 104 5.68 -9.70 -9.74
N GLY A 105 6.77 -9.47 -9.00
CA GLY A 105 7.65 -8.33 -9.20
C GLY A 105 6.99 -6.98 -8.88
N THR A 106 5.96 -6.96 -8.02
CA THR A 106 5.25 -5.75 -7.62
C THR A 106 6.01 -5.02 -6.53
N PHE A 107 6.05 -3.69 -6.61
CA PHE A 107 6.54 -2.83 -5.54
C PHE A 107 5.37 -2.37 -4.64
N VAL A 108 5.53 -2.54 -3.35
CA VAL A 108 4.55 -2.17 -2.30
C VAL A 108 5.14 -1.05 -1.45
N ARG A 109 4.47 0.08 -1.43
CA ARG A 109 4.85 1.21 -0.58
C ARG A 109 4.00 1.24 0.67
N LEU A 110 4.64 1.25 1.83
CA LEU A 110 3.98 1.49 3.11
C LEU A 110 3.74 2.99 3.27
N ASP A 111 2.49 3.42 3.28
CA ASP A 111 2.13 4.81 3.54
C ASP A 111 2.40 5.18 4.99
N MET A 112 2.79 6.43 5.22
CA MET A 112 2.92 6.99 6.56
C MET A 112 1.61 7.66 6.96
N GLU A 113 1.03 7.18 8.04
CA GLU A 113 -0.26 7.65 8.54
C GLU A 113 -0.07 8.58 9.76
N GLY A 114 -0.84 8.40 10.82
CA GLY A 114 -0.78 9.25 12.01
C GLY A 114 0.52 9.10 12.81
N THR A 115 0.88 10.14 13.56
CA THR A 115 2.11 10.15 14.39
C THR A 115 2.13 9.08 15.47
N ASP A 116 0.98 8.58 15.87
CA ASP A 116 0.78 7.50 16.84
C ASP A 116 1.20 6.12 16.30
N VAL A 117 1.31 5.97 14.98
CA VAL A 117 1.71 4.70 14.31
C VAL A 117 3.03 4.80 13.54
N THR A 118 3.69 5.98 13.51
CA THR A 118 4.95 6.16 12.77
C THR A 118 6.02 5.15 13.19
N GLU A 119 6.22 4.94 14.49
CA GLU A 119 7.23 3.99 14.99
C GLU A 119 6.91 2.55 14.60
N SER A 120 5.65 2.14 14.74
CA SER A 120 5.20 0.81 14.35
C SER A 120 5.34 0.57 12.84
N THR A 121 5.06 1.60 12.00
CA THR A 121 5.24 1.51 10.54
C THR A 121 6.70 1.27 10.17
N ILE A 122 7.63 1.99 10.78
CA ILE A 122 9.08 1.80 10.55
C ILE A 122 9.52 0.43 11.07
N SER A 123 9.08 0.02 12.27
CA SER A 123 9.37 -1.30 12.84
C SER A 123 8.91 -2.45 11.93
N ILE A 124 7.73 -2.33 11.32
CA ILE A 124 7.23 -3.33 10.36
C ILE A 124 8.13 -3.37 9.12
N LEU A 125 8.50 -2.20 8.56
CA LEU A 125 9.45 -2.16 7.44
C LEU A 125 10.75 -2.89 7.78
N GLU A 126 11.36 -2.60 8.91
CA GLU A 126 12.63 -3.22 9.35
C GLU A 126 12.54 -4.74 9.45
N LYS A 127 11.38 -5.25 9.87
CA LYS A 127 11.14 -6.70 9.99
C LYS A 127 10.97 -7.39 8.63
N VAL A 128 10.35 -6.72 7.64
CA VAL A 128 10.07 -7.33 6.35
C VAL A 128 11.14 -7.05 5.29
N TYR A 129 11.88 -5.96 5.41
CA TYR A 129 12.86 -5.53 4.40
C TYR A 129 13.93 -6.59 4.08
N PRO A 130 14.50 -7.31 5.06
CA PRO A 130 15.53 -8.32 4.75
C PRO A 130 15.06 -9.44 3.82
N GLU A 131 13.76 -9.72 3.77
CA GLU A 131 13.18 -10.77 2.92
C GLU A 131 12.67 -10.22 1.56
N TYR A 132 12.29 -8.92 1.54
CA TYR A 132 11.64 -8.28 0.38
C TYR A 132 12.28 -6.96 -0.05
N PRO A 133 13.64 -6.84 -0.14
CA PRO A 133 14.31 -5.55 -0.36
C PRO A 133 13.93 -4.88 -1.69
N GLU A 134 13.60 -5.67 -2.72
CA GLU A 134 13.20 -5.17 -4.03
C GLU A 134 11.69 -4.86 -4.14
N ASN A 135 10.91 -5.28 -3.14
CA ASN A 135 9.45 -5.26 -3.24
C ASN A 135 8.79 -4.34 -2.21
N VAL A 136 9.52 -3.79 -1.25
CA VAL A 136 8.93 -2.93 -0.22
C VAL A 136 9.70 -1.63 -0.05
N GLY A 137 8.96 -0.56 0.22
CA GLY A 137 9.49 0.73 0.60
C GLY A 137 8.52 1.47 1.51
N ILE A 138 8.89 2.67 1.94
CA ILE A 138 8.13 3.44 2.92
C ILE A 138 8.03 4.90 2.50
N VAL A 139 6.95 5.57 2.90
CA VAL A 139 6.81 7.02 2.83
C VAL A 139 7.25 7.63 4.15
N LEU A 140 8.04 8.70 4.10
CA LEU A 140 8.39 9.52 5.26
C LEU A 140 7.80 10.92 5.10
N GLN A 141 7.27 11.48 6.19
CA GLN A 141 6.63 12.79 6.20
C GLN A 141 7.66 13.87 6.58
N ALA A 142 8.09 14.66 5.61
CA ALA A 142 9.18 15.64 5.76
C ALA A 142 8.96 16.68 6.86
N TYR A 143 7.72 16.96 7.27
CA TYR A 143 7.39 17.97 8.27
C TYR A 143 7.54 17.51 9.73
N LEU A 144 7.71 16.20 9.98
CA LEU A 144 7.87 15.67 11.33
C LEU A 144 9.29 15.92 11.84
N LYS A 145 9.42 16.25 13.13
CA LYS A 145 10.72 16.54 13.75
C LYS A 145 11.66 15.32 13.76
N ARG A 146 11.11 14.11 13.79
CA ARG A 146 11.86 12.84 13.79
C ARG A 146 12.35 12.42 12.42
N THR A 147 11.87 13.03 11.33
CA THR A 147 12.09 12.52 9.96
C THR A 147 13.58 12.40 9.60
N ALA A 148 14.44 13.30 10.10
CA ALA A 148 15.88 13.21 9.84
C ALA A 148 16.48 11.91 10.40
N GLU A 149 16.13 11.55 11.63
CA GLU A 149 16.55 10.30 12.26
C GLU A 149 15.93 9.07 11.59
N ASP A 150 14.66 9.18 11.19
CA ASP A 150 13.96 8.11 10.48
C ASP A 150 14.59 7.84 9.09
N ILE A 151 15.05 8.89 8.38
CA ILE A 151 15.78 8.74 7.11
C ILE A 151 17.07 7.94 7.33
N GLU A 152 17.88 8.32 8.33
CA GLU A 152 19.13 7.61 8.64
C GLU A 152 18.86 6.13 8.95
N ARG A 153 17.83 5.86 9.74
CA ARG A 153 17.40 4.52 10.12
C ARG A 153 16.96 3.67 8.92
N VAL A 154 16.14 4.25 8.02
CA VAL A 154 15.66 3.55 6.83
C VAL A 154 16.79 3.35 5.81
N CYS A 155 17.66 4.33 5.61
CA CYS A 155 18.82 4.20 4.72
C CYS A 155 19.84 3.15 5.22
N ALA A 156 19.85 2.83 6.50
CA ALA A 156 20.72 1.78 7.03
C ALA A 156 20.27 0.35 6.68
N LEU A 157 19.08 0.19 6.11
CA LEU A 157 18.57 -1.11 5.68
C LEU A 157 19.14 -1.55 4.32
N GLY A 158 19.56 -0.61 3.47
CA GLY A 158 20.13 -0.92 2.14
C GLY A 158 20.04 0.22 1.15
#